data_2362b0bada74d2e92e88d8a4b134e8ae
#
_entry.id   2362b0bada74d2e92e88d8a4b134e8ae
#
_cell.length_a   1.000
_cell.length_b   1.000
_cell.length_c   1.000
_cell.angle_alpha   90.00
_cell.angle_beta   90.00
_cell.angle_gamma   90.00
#
_symmetry.space_group_name_H-M   'P 1'
#
loop_
_entity.id
_entity.type
_entity.pdbx_description
1 polymer ?
#
loop_
_entity_poly.entity_id
_entity_poly.type
_entity_poly.pdbx_seq_one_letter_code
_entity_poly.pdbx_strand_id
1 'polypeptide(L)'
;MAGITLYDYQKDALERMKIGCILCGGVGSGKSRTSLAFYYTLYGGTVNTKNYVKMHDPPDLCIITTARKRDTGEWEEELAHFYMSTDSDLDIYNHKVVVDSWNNIGKYVGVKNAFFIFDEQRVVGSGQWVKSFLKITKENDWILLSATPGDCWT
;
A
#
# COMPACT_ATOMS: atom_id res chain seq x y z
N MET A 1 0.01 10.98 19.93
CA MET A 1 0.02 9.73 19.13
C MET A 1 1.35 9.02 19.24
N ALA A 2 1.30 7.71 19.37
CA ALA A 2 2.51 6.91 19.40
C ALA A 2 3.16 6.88 18.02
N GLY A 3 4.47 6.84 17.99
CA GLY A 3 5.23 6.70 16.75
C GLY A 3 5.12 5.30 16.17
N ILE A 4 5.51 5.16 14.92
CA ILE A 4 5.46 3.90 14.18
C ILE A 4 6.81 3.21 14.29
N THR A 5 6.80 1.95 14.71
CA THR A 5 8.01 1.15 14.89
C THR A 5 8.01 0.00 13.90
N LEU A 6 9.12 -0.16 13.20
CA LEU A 6 9.34 -1.26 12.26
C LEU A 6 10.43 -2.19 12.79
N TYR A 7 10.31 -3.48 12.47
CA TYR A 7 11.40 -4.42 12.67
C TYR A 7 12.56 -4.08 11.73
N ASP A 8 13.76 -4.55 12.08
CA ASP A 8 14.96 -4.26 11.29
C ASP A 8 14.83 -4.70 9.84
N TYR A 9 14.25 -5.87 9.57
CA TYR A 9 14.08 -6.34 8.20
C TYR A 9 13.08 -5.49 7.42
N GLN A 10 12.07 -4.94 8.08
CA GLN A 10 11.12 -4.03 7.46
C GLN A 10 11.79 -2.70 7.13
N LYS A 11 12.62 -2.20 8.04
CA LYS A 11 13.36 -0.97 7.83
C LYS A 11 14.35 -1.10 6.66
N ASP A 12 15.05 -2.24 6.59
CA ASP A 12 15.96 -2.52 5.48
C ASP A 12 15.23 -2.57 4.14
N ALA A 13 14.06 -3.22 4.12
CA ALA A 13 13.24 -3.25 2.91
C ALA A 13 12.80 -1.85 2.51
N LEU A 14 12.36 -1.06 3.47
CA LEU A 14 11.91 0.31 3.24
C LEU A 14 12.99 1.16 2.58
N GLU A 15 14.24 1.01 3.02
CA GLU A 15 15.37 1.77 2.46
C GLU A 15 15.64 1.44 0.98
N ARG A 16 15.25 0.25 0.53
CA ARG A 16 15.44 -0.21 -0.85
C ARG A 16 14.27 0.08 -1.75
N MET A 17 13.13 0.43 -1.18
CA MET A 17 11.91 0.62 -1.94
C MET A 17 11.94 1.92 -2.73
N LYS A 18 11.26 1.90 -3.86
CA LYS A 18 11.03 3.07 -4.71
C LYS A 18 9.69 2.91 -5.40
N ILE A 19 9.15 3.98 -5.91
CA ILE A 19 7.92 3.96 -6.70
C ILE A 19 8.12 2.99 -7.87
N GLY A 20 7.14 2.10 -8.09
CA GLY A 20 7.20 1.09 -9.13
C GLY A 20 7.94 -0.18 -8.76
N CYS A 21 8.36 -0.34 -7.49
CA CYS A 21 9.06 -1.55 -7.07
C CYS A 21 8.10 -2.69 -6.73
N ILE A 22 8.67 -3.90 -6.63
CA ILE A 22 7.97 -5.07 -6.15
C ILE A 22 8.55 -5.43 -4.78
N LEU A 23 7.71 -5.41 -3.76
CA LEU A 23 8.11 -5.81 -2.41
C LEU A 23 7.76 -7.28 -2.22
N CYS A 24 8.77 -8.07 -1.92
CA CYS A 24 8.64 -9.52 -1.79
C CYS A 24 8.78 -9.98 -0.35
N GLY A 25 8.08 -11.05 -0.02
CA GLY A 25 8.19 -11.68 1.28
C GLY A 25 7.12 -12.75 1.44
N GLY A 26 7.40 -13.75 2.23
CA GLY A 26 6.44 -14.81 2.54
C GLY A 26 5.27 -14.31 3.38
N VAL A 27 4.33 -15.20 3.62
CA VAL A 27 3.21 -14.93 4.53
C VAL A 27 3.76 -14.58 5.92
N GLY A 28 3.23 -13.54 6.53
CA GLY A 28 3.67 -13.11 7.86
C GLY A 28 4.93 -12.26 7.86
N SER A 29 5.43 -11.85 6.70
CA SER A 29 6.66 -11.04 6.61
C SER A 29 6.45 -9.54 6.90
N GLY A 30 5.21 -9.12 7.16
CA GLY A 30 4.92 -7.73 7.42
C GLY A 30 4.94 -6.82 6.19
N LYS A 31 4.69 -7.38 5.00
CA LYS A 31 4.67 -6.60 3.76
C LYS A 31 3.66 -5.46 3.78
N SER A 32 2.48 -5.72 4.34
CA SER A 32 1.42 -4.69 4.40
C SER A 32 1.89 -3.48 5.19
N ARG A 33 2.48 -3.73 6.36
CA ARG A 33 3.00 -2.64 7.19
C ARG A 33 4.15 -1.91 6.50
N THR A 34 5.07 -2.65 5.88
CA THR A 34 6.20 -2.05 5.16
C THR A 34 5.73 -1.19 3.99
N SER A 35 4.71 -1.66 3.25
CA SER A 35 4.17 -0.89 2.14
C SER A 35 3.52 0.41 2.60
N LEU A 36 2.79 0.37 3.70
CA LEU A 36 2.19 1.58 4.27
C LEU A 36 3.26 2.51 4.83
N ALA A 37 4.32 1.96 5.42
CA ALA A 37 5.45 2.77 5.89
C ALA A 37 6.14 3.48 4.72
N PHE A 38 6.24 2.83 3.56
CA PHE A 38 6.80 3.46 2.36
C PHE A 38 5.96 4.66 1.93
N TYR A 39 4.65 4.48 1.82
CA TYR A 39 3.72 5.57 1.52
C TYR A 39 3.86 6.69 2.55
N TYR A 40 3.85 6.34 3.82
CA TYR A 40 3.92 7.26 4.93
C TYR A 40 5.22 8.10 4.93
N THR A 41 6.37 7.44 4.74
CA THR A 41 7.65 8.15 4.72
C THR A 41 7.87 8.93 3.43
N LEU A 42 7.32 8.45 2.32
CA LEU A 42 7.40 9.16 1.05
C LEU A 42 6.75 10.55 1.13
N TYR A 43 5.73 10.69 1.95
CA TYR A 43 5.00 11.96 2.11
C TYR A 43 5.28 12.66 3.43
N GLY A 44 6.44 12.43 4.00
CA GLY A 44 6.97 13.25 5.09
C GLY A 44 6.90 12.67 6.49
N GLY A 45 6.28 11.50 6.68
CA GLY A 45 6.26 10.84 7.98
C GLY A 45 7.60 10.23 8.34
N THR A 46 7.81 9.90 9.60
CA THR A 46 9.01 9.22 10.05
C THR A 46 8.68 7.95 10.81
N VAL A 47 9.59 6.97 10.78
CA VAL A 47 9.44 5.71 11.51
C VAL A 47 10.55 5.59 12.55
N ASN A 48 10.31 4.73 13.55
CA ASN A 48 11.27 4.45 14.64
C ASN A 48 11.62 5.70 15.47
N THR A 49 10.63 6.56 15.64
CA THR A 49 10.71 7.71 16.56
C THR A 49 9.65 7.54 17.65
N LYS A 50 9.80 8.24 18.76
CA LYS A 50 8.85 8.12 19.89
C LYS A 50 7.46 8.64 19.58
N ASN A 51 7.39 9.67 18.74
CA ASN A 51 6.13 10.32 18.43
C ASN A 51 5.77 10.14 16.97
N TYR A 52 4.49 10.07 16.70
CA TYR A 52 3.98 10.06 15.33
C TYR A 52 4.27 11.41 14.66
N VAL A 53 4.99 11.35 13.55
CA VAL A 53 5.24 12.53 12.73
C VAL A 53 4.30 12.46 11.53
N LYS A 54 3.45 13.44 11.41
CA LYS A 54 2.36 13.48 10.44
C LYS A 54 2.89 13.65 9.01
N MET A 55 2.23 12.98 8.05
CA MET A 55 2.49 13.21 6.63
C MET A 55 2.07 14.64 6.24
N HIS A 56 2.64 15.12 5.15
CA HIS A 56 2.34 16.43 4.60
C HIS A 56 1.60 16.27 3.25
N ASP A 57 0.33 16.65 3.22
CA ASP A 57 -0.53 16.60 2.03
C ASP A 57 -0.44 15.29 1.24
N PRO A 58 -0.66 14.13 1.88
CA PRO A 58 -0.56 12.86 1.16
C PRO A 58 -1.65 12.74 0.09
N PRO A 59 -1.34 12.12 -1.06
CA PRO A 59 -2.37 11.84 -2.06
C PRO A 59 -3.34 10.77 -1.57
N ASP A 60 -4.45 10.62 -2.26
CA ASP A 60 -5.37 9.53 -1.99
C ASP A 60 -4.65 8.19 -2.12
N LEU A 61 -5.03 7.24 -1.28
CA LEU A 61 -4.44 5.91 -1.23
C LEU A 61 -5.46 4.86 -1.66
N CYS A 62 -5.11 4.06 -2.66
CA CYS A 62 -5.93 2.95 -3.12
C CYS A 62 -5.16 1.64 -2.93
N ILE A 63 -5.74 0.71 -2.21
CA ILE A 63 -5.17 -0.61 -1.97
C ILE A 63 -6.01 -1.63 -2.72
N ILE A 64 -5.41 -2.30 -3.69
CA ILE A 64 -6.06 -3.35 -4.49
C ILE A 64 -5.52 -4.68 -4.03
N THR A 65 -6.40 -5.52 -3.49
CA THR A 65 -6.04 -6.79 -2.87
C THR A 65 -7.02 -7.88 -3.28
N THR A 66 -6.93 -9.06 -2.70
CA THR A 66 -7.91 -10.10 -2.93
C THR A 66 -9.23 -9.76 -2.24
N ALA A 67 -10.34 -10.27 -2.76
CA ALA A 67 -11.65 -10.07 -2.13
C ALA A 67 -11.65 -10.57 -0.68
N ARG A 68 -10.96 -11.68 -0.42
CA ARG A 68 -10.86 -12.23 0.92
C ARG A 68 -10.20 -11.26 1.90
N LYS A 69 -9.05 -10.72 1.53
CA LYS A 69 -8.32 -9.78 2.41
C LYS A 69 -9.09 -8.48 2.60
N ARG A 70 -9.77 -8.01 1.56
CA ARG A 70 -10.65 -6.86 1.69
C ARG A 70 -11.73 -7.10 2.73
N ASP A 71 -12.38 -8.26 2.68
CA ASP A 71 -13.53 -8.57 3.50
C ASP A 71 -13.17 -8.89 4.96
N THR A 72 -11.94 -9.38 5.21
CA THR A 72 -11.49 -9.69 6.57
C THR A 72 -11.05 -8.46 7.36
N GLY A 73 -10.88 -7.31 6.71
CA GLY A 73 -10.46 -6.08 7.39
C GLY A 73 -8.97 -6.03 7.76
N GLU A 74 -8.17 -6.94 7.20
CA GLU A 74 -6.73 -6.96 7.49
C GLU A 74 -6.03 -5.66 7.13
N TRP A 75 -6.41 -5.04 6.02
CA TRP A 75 -5.82 -3.77 5.60
C TRP A 75 -6.26 -2.60 6.47
N GLU A 76 -7.52 -2.61 6.91
CA GLU A 76 -8.02 -1.57 7.82
C GLU A 76 -7.28 -1.61 9.15
N GLU A 77 -6.94 -2.79 9.65
CA GLU A 77 -6.15 -2.92 10.88
C GLU A 77 -4.75 -2.34 10.72
N GLU A 78 -4.11 -2.61 9.59
CA GLU A 78 -2.79 -2.05 9.31
C GLU A 78 -2.83 -0.53 9.11
N LEU A 79 -3.84 -0.03 8.42
CA LEU A 79 -4.03 1.41 8.24
C LEU A 79 -4.16 2.13 9.58
N ALA A 80 -4.83 1.52 10.55
CA ALA A 80 -5.03 2.12 11.87
C ALA A 80 -3.72 2.39 12.60
N HIS A 81 -2.70 1.57 12.37
CA HIS A 81 -1.37 1.81 12.96
C HIS A 81 -0.74 3.11 12.46
N PHE A 82 -1.17 3.59 11.29
CA PHE A 82 -0.69 4.84 10.70
C PHE A 82 -1.72 5.97 10.87
N TYR A 83 -2.73 5.74 11.69
CA TYR A 83 -3.83 6.69 11.94
C TYR A 83 -4.59 7.04 10.67
N MET A 84 -4.63 6.12 9.71
CA MET A 84 -5.40 6.22 8.49
C MET A 84 -6.62 5.31 8.57
N SER A 85 -7.68 5.66 7.87
CA SER A 85 -8.90 4.87 7.81
C SER A 85 -9.61 5.04 6.47
N THR A 86 -10.33 3.99 6.06
CA THR A 86 -11.25 4.09 4.94
C THR A 86 -12.50 4.90 5.32
N ASP A 87 -12.73 5.07 6.61
CA ASP A 87 -13.78 5.94 7.14
C ASP A 87 -13.20 7.33 7.31
N SER A 88 -13.71 8.29 6.55
CA SER A 88 -13.20 9.66 6.54
C SER A 88 -13.29 10.35 7.91
N ASP A 89 -14.21 9.91 8.77
CA ASP A 89 -14.35 10.49 10.12
C ASP A 89 -13.24 10.05 11.06
N LEU A 90 -12.58 8.92 10.75
CA LEU A 90 -11.50 8.37 11.57
C LEU A 90 -10.11 8.65 11.02
N ASP A 91 -10.03 9.12 9.79
CA ASP A 91 -8.77 9.42 9.13
C ASP A 91 -8.30 10.83 9.52
N ILE A 92 -7.02 10.93 9.93
CA ILE A 92 -6.48 12.23 10.38
C ILE A 92 -6.02 13.12 9.23
N TYR A 93 -5.95 12.55 8.01
CA TYR A 93 -5.42 13.27 6.85
C TYR A 93 -6.54 13.65 5.92
N ASN A 94 -7.18 14.42 5.75
CA ASN A 94 -8.23 14.82 4.82
C ASN A 94 -8.02 14.27 3.39
N HIS A 95 -7.76 12.97 3.30
CA HIS A 95 -7.55 12.27 2.03
C HIS A 95 -8.44 11.03 1.98
N LYS A 96 -8.61 10.47 0.80
CA LYS A 96 -9.44 9.30 0.58
C LYS A 96 -8.58 8.04 0.64
N VAL A 97 -9.03 7.05 1.41
CA VAL A 97 -8.39 5.74 1.48
C VAL A 97 -9.40 4.68 1.07
N VAL A 98 -9.05 3.84 0.11
CA VAL A 98 -9.91 2.79 -0.42
C VAL A 98 -9.19 1.45 -0.36
N VAL A 99 -9.90 0.41 0.07
CA VAL A 99 -9.44 -0.98 -0.02
C VAL A 99 -10.46 -1.73 -0.86
N ASP A 100 -10.02 -2.28 -1.99
CA ASP A 100 -10.93 -2.96 -2.90
C ASP A 100 -10.25 -4.21 -3.50
N SER A 101 -11.03 -5.01 -4.19
CA SER A 101 -10.52 -6.25 -4.76
C SER A 101 -10.09 -6.09 -6.21
N TRP A 102 -9.23 -6.99 -6.67
CA TRP A 102 -8.83 -7.05 -8.08
C TRP A 102 -10.01 -7.15 -9.03
N ASN A 103 -11.11 -7.77 -8.61
CA ASN A 103 -12.31 -7.87 -9.43
C ASN A 103 -12.91 -6.50 -9.79
N ASN A 104 -12.64 -5.49 -8.96
CA ASN A 104 -13.16 -4.14 -9.14
C ASN A 104 -12.12 -3.15 -9.67
N ILE A 105 -10.96 -3.63 -10.10
CA ILE A 105 -9.87 -2.75 -10.53
C ILE A 105 -10.28 -1.80 -11.67
N GLY A 106 -11.22 -2.23 -12.51
CA GLY A 106 -11.72 -1.40 -13.60
C GLY A 106 -12.35 -0.08 -13.15
N LYS A 107 -12.83 -0.01 -11.92
CA LYS A 107 -13.41 1.23 -11.38
C LYS A 107 -12.39 2.34 -11.19
N TYR A 108 -11.10 1.99 -11.18
CA TYR A 108 -10.03 2.91 -10.81
C TYR A 108 -9.17 3.37 -12.00
N VAL A 109 -9.52 2.96 -13.22
CA VAL A 109 -8.72 3.31 -14.41
C VAL A 109 -8.70 4.81 -14.73
N GLY A 110 -9.67 5.55 -14.21
CA GLY A 110 -9.73 7.01 -14.41
C GLY A 110 -9.09 7.81 -13.27
N VAL A 111 -8.60 7.15 -12.24
CA VAL A 111 -7.99 7.83 -11.08
C VAL A 111 -6.61 8.36 -11.48
N LYS A 112 -6.30 9.58 -11.04
CA LYS A 112 -5.02 10.24 -11.32
C LYS A 112 -4.45 10.85 -10.05
N ASN A 113 -3.12 10.90 -9.99
CA ASN A 113 -2.39 11.55 -8.90
C ASN A 113 -2.66 10.93 -7.53
N ALA A 114 -2.96 9.62 -7.50
CA ALA A 114 -3.10 8.86 -6.26
C ALA A 114 -1.92 7.92 -6.09
N PHE A 115 -1.88 7.23 -4.96
CA PHE A 115 -0.89 6.19 -4.69
C PHE A 115 -1.62 4.85 -4.60
N PHE A 116 -1.12 3.85 -5.33
CA PHE A 116 -1.71 2.52 -5.35
C PHE A 116 -0.77 1.50 -4.72
N ILE A 117 -1.33 0.64 -3.88
CA ILE A 117 -0.65 -0.56 -3.39
C ILE A 117 -1.39 -1.76 -3.99
N PHE A 118 -0.71 -2.52 -4.84
CA PHE A 118 -1.27 -3.72 -5.46
C PHE A 118 -0.77 -4.94 -4.68
N ASP A 119 -1.67 -5.60 -3.99
CA ASP A 119 -1.38 -6.76 -3.16
C ASP A 119 -1.68 -8.04 -3.92
N GLU A 120 -0.84 -9.05 -3.78
CA GLU A 120 -0.92 -10.32 -4.51
C GLU A 120 -0.60 -10.16 -6.00
N GLN A 121 0.65 -9.80 -6.28
CA GLN A 121 1.14 -9.51 -7.63
C GLN A 121 0.86 -10.64 -8.64
N ARG A 122 0.86 -11.90 -8.21
CA ARG A 122 0.59 -13.05 -9.10
C ARG A 122 -0.78 -12.98 -9.77
N VAL A 123 -1.71 -12.23 -9.20
CA VAL A 123 -3.06 -12.09 -9.75
C VAL A 123 -3.04 -11.28 -11.04
N VAL A 124 -2.05 -10.40 -11.20
CA VAL A 124 -1.92 -9.55 -12.39
C VAL A 124 -1.71 -10.36 -13.67
N GLY A 125 -1.23 -11.59 -13.54
CA GLY A 125 -0.98 -12.45 -14.70
C GLY A 125 -2.22 -12.92 -15.43
N SER A 126 -3.42 -12.76 -14.88
CA SER A 126 -4.66 -13.13 -15.58
C SER A 126 -5.09 -11.95 -16.45
N GLY A 127 -4.99 -12.07 -17.75
CA GLY A 127 -5.13 -11.03 -18.77
C GLY A 127 -6.22 -9.98 -18.57
N GLN A 128 -7.31 -10.34 -17.88
CA GLN A 128 -8.44 -9.45 -17.65
C GLN A 128 -8.07 -8.18 -16.87
N TRP A 129 -7.14 -8.29 -15.91
CA TRP A 129 -6.78 -7.17 -15.04
C TRP A 129 -5.57 -6.38 -15.50
N VAL A 130 -4.78 -6.94 -16.40
CA VAL A 130 -3.52 -6.33 -16.86
C VAL A 130 -3.76 -4.98 -17.53
N LYS A 131 -4.79 -4.88 -18.36
CA LYS A 131 -5.10 -3.62 -19.04
C LYS A 131 -5.42 -2.50 -18.07
N SER A 132 -6.24 -2.81 -17.06
CA SER A 132 -6.60 -1.83 -16.04
C SER A 132 -5.38 -1.44 -15.20
N PHE A 133 -4.59 -2.43 -14.81
CA PHE A 133 -3.34 -2.21 -14.07
C PHE A 133 -2.41 -1.26 -14.83
N LEU A 134 -2.18 -1.51 -16.11
CA LEU A 134 -1.28 -0.68 -16.91
C LEU A 134 -1.80 0.75 -17.07
N LYS A 135 -3.10 0.93 -17.20
CA LYS A 135 -3.70 2.27 -17.27
C LYS A 135 -3.50 3.04 -15.97
N ILE A 136 -3.71 2.37 -14.84
CA ILE A 136 -3.58 2.98 -13.52
C ILE A 136 -2.13 3.39 -13.27
N THR A 137 -1.18 2.55 -13.58
CA THR A 137 0.24 2.80 -13.30
C THR A 137 0.82 3.93 -14.13
N LYS A 138 0.20 4.30 -15.24
CA LYS A 138 0.63 5.43 -16.05
C LYS A 138 0.31 6.78 -15.41
N GLU A 139 -0.74 6.85 -14.61
CA GLU A 139 -1.24 8.12 -14.08
C GLU A 139 -1.07 8.24 -12.56
N ASN A 140 -0.53 7.21 -11.91
CA ASN A 140 -0.43 7.15 -10.47
C ASN A 140 0.91 6.55 -10.03
N ASP A 141 1.33 6.90 -8.82
CA ASP A 141 2.44 6.22 -8.16
C ASP A 141 1.94 4.90 -7.60
N TRP A 142 2.81 3.90 -7.53
CA TRP A 142 2.39 2.57 -7.14
C TRP A 142 3.54 1.70 -6.67
N ILE A 143 3.19 0.65 -5.92
CA ILE A 143 4.08 -0.47 -5.61
C ILE A 143 3.28 -1.77 -5.69
N LEU A 144 3.99 -2.88 -5.91
CA LEU A 144 3.42 -4.22 -5.94
C LEU A 144 3.92 -5.03 -4.76
N LEU A 145 3.05 -5.86 -4.19
CA LEU A 145 3.43 -6.81 -3.15
C LEU A 145 3.31 -8.23 -3.69
N SER A 146 4.31 -9.06 -3.43
CA SER A 146 4.31 -10.45 -3.86
C SER A 146 4.64 -11.38 -2.71
N ALA A 147 3.86 -12.44 -2.57
CA ALA A 147 4.13 -13.50 -1.59
C ALA A 147 5.11 -14.56 -2.14
N THR A 148 5.39 -14.53 -3.43
CA THR A 148 6.20 -15.55 -4.09
C THR A 148 7.63 -15.06 -4.28
N PRO A 149 8.62 -15.60 -3.54
CA PRO A 149 10.00 -15.14 -3.67
C PRO A 149 10.58 -15.19 -5.09
N GLY A 150 10.13 -16.14 -5.90
CA GLY A 150 10.60 -16.28 -7.27
C GLY A 150 10.20 -15.15 -8.19
N ASP A 151 9.21 -14.34 -7.80
CA ASP A 151 8.75 -13.19 -8.58
C ASP A 151 9.51 -11.92 -8.22
N CYS A 152 10.45 -12.00 -7.29
CA CYS A 152 11.10 -10.82 -6.74
C CYS A 152 12.36 -10.47 -7.51
N TRP A 153 12.43 -9.21 -7.87
CA TRP A 153 13.63 -8.60 -8.45
C TRP A 153 14.20 -7.61 -7.44
N THR A 154 15.35 -7.91 -7.00
CA THR A 154 16.08 -7.00 -6.10
C THR A 154 16.86 -5.99 -6.89
#